data_2229097dca26384630f6b01d635d6875
#
_entry.id   2229097dca26384630f6b01d635d6875
#
_cell.length_a   1.000
_cell.length_b   1.000
_cell.length_c   1.000
_cell.angle_alpha   90.00
_cell.angle_beta   90.00
_cell.angle_gamma   90.00
#
_symmetry.space_group_name_H-M   'P 1'
#
loop_
_entity.id
_entity.type
_entity.pdbx_description
1 polymer ?
#
loop_
_entity_poly.entity_id
_entity_poly.type
_entity_poly.pdbx_seq_one_letter_code
_entity_poly.pdbx_strand_id
1 'polypeptide(L)'
;MTGSFPQSRCRRNRLYPTIRQALMETVITPSNLVLPLFVVPGESVEEPVSSMPGVQRWSVDRLGKPVEEAMEAGVRCFLLFGIPSYKDPDGTSADRLDQPVQRALRLLRDRYPEAYLVGDVCLCEYTSHGHCGIIKEGNIDNDLTLKRLASVALSHAEAGAHAVAPSDMMDGRVSVIRQELDGSGFSDVGVWSYAAKFASAFYGPFRDAAESTPAFGDRRSHQLPVENRLEAIRDALMDQDEG
;
A
#
# COMPACT_ATOMS: atom_id res chain seq x y z
N MET A 1 -13.16 -26.46 29.27
CA MET A 1 -13.96 -26.34 30.54
C MET A 1 -14.65 -24.99 30.48
N THR A 2 -15.96 -25.00 30.35
CA THR A 2 -16.80 -23.80 30.41
C THR A 2 -17.17 -23.57 31.88
N GLY A 3 -16.47 -22.65 32.53
CA GLY A 3 -16.82 -22.23 33.87
C GLY A 3 -18.19 -21.52 33.87
N SER A 4 -19.00 -21.74 34.92
CA SER A 4 -20.31 -21.11 35.10
C SER A 4 -20.34 -20.21 36.33
N PHE A 5 -21.27 -19.25 36.33
CA PHE A 5 -21.59 -18.47 37.53
C PHE A 5 -22.16 -19.39 38.62
N PRO A 6 -21.81 -19.18 39.91
CA PRO A 6 -21.05 -18.07 40.49
C PRO A 6 -19.52 -18.25 40.53
N GLN A 7 -18.98 -19.41 40.19
CA GLN A 7 -17.55 -19.70 40.27
C GLN A 7 -16.76 -18.88 39.21
N SER A 8 -17.29 -18.82 38.01
CA SER A 8 -16.70 -18.04 36.90
C SER A 8 -17.25 -16.61 36.91
N ARG A 9 -16.38 -15.64 37.20
CA ARG A 9 -16.75 -14.22 37.26
C ARG A 9 -15.76 -13.40 36.44
N CYS A 10 -16.06 -13.20 35.18
CA CYS A 10 -15.20 -12.48 34.25
C CYS A 10 -14.88 -11.03 34.68
N ARG A 11 -15.76 -10.40 35.50
CA ARG A 11 -15.50 -9.05 36.04
C ARG A 11 -14.26 -8.96 36.93
N ARG A 12 -13.76 -10.06 37.50
CA ARG A 12 -12.52 -10.08 38.30
C ARG A 12 -11.34 -9.51 37.49
N ASN A 13 -11.27 -9.83 36.19
CA ASN A 13 -10.22 -9.38 35.28
C ASN A 13 -10.37 -7.92 34.85
N ARG A 14 -11.42 -7.21 35.30
CA ARG A 14 -11.70 -5.82 34.90
C ARG A 14 -11.70 -4.84 36.07
N LEU A 15 -11.61 -5.33 37.32
CA LEU A 15 -11.76 -4.51 38.50
C LEU A 15 -10.63 -3.49 38.69
N TYR A 16 -9.41 -3.86 38.36
CA TYR A 16 -8.22 -3.02 38.58
C TYR A 16 -7.55 -2.64 37.25
N PRO A 17 -7.05 -1.39 37.11
CA PRO A 17 -6.33 -0.95 35.92
C PRO A 17 -5.16 -1.87 35.55
N THR A 18 -4.36 -2.26 36.52
CA THR A 18 -3.17 -3.11 36.33
C THR A 18 -3.52 -4.45 35.70
N ILE A 19 -4.59 -5.11 36.22
CA ILE A 19 -4.98 -6.42 35.65
C ILE A 19 -5.58 -6.27 34.25
N ARG A 20 -6.29 -5.15 33.96
CA ARG A 20 -6.77 -4.87 32.59
C ARG A 20 -5.61 -4.72 31.62
N GLN A 21 -4.54 -4.01 32.02
CA GLN A 21 -3.32 -3.87 31.18
C GLN A 21 -2.63 -5.21 30.99
N ALA A 22 -2.46 -6.00 32.06
CA ALA A 22 -1.80 -7.30 32.00
C ALA A 22 -2.54 -8.33 31.12
N LEU A 23 -3.84 -8.17 30.94
CA LEU A 23 -4.69 -9.07 30.15
C LEU A 23 -5.09 -8.49 28.80
N MET A 24 -4.44 -7.44 28.32
CA MET A 24 -4.68 -6.88 26.98
C MET A 24 -4.27 -7.90 25.92
N GLU A 25 -5.21 -8.28 25.06
CA GLU A 25 -4.98 -9.19 23.94
C GLU A 25 -4.37 -8.47 22.71
N THR A 26 -4.69 -7.18 22.56
CA THR A 26 -4.19 -6.34 21.47
C THR A 26 -3.41 -5.16 22.03
N VAL A 27 -2.15 -5.07 21.65
CA VAL A 27 -1.26 -3.96 21.98
C VAL A 27 -0.75 -3.35 20.69
N ILE A 28 -0.98 -2.05 20.49
CA ILE A 28 -0.45 -1.29 19.34
C ILE A 28 0.78 -0.50 19.81
N THR A 29 1.87 -0.71 19.12
CA THR A 29 3.14 0.02 19.33
C THR A 29 3.55 0.73 18.04
N PRO A 30 4.47 1.69 18.07
CA PRO A 30 4.97 2.33 16.84
C PRO A 30 5.51 1.34 15.81
N SER A 31 6.06 0.21 16.24
CA SER A 31 6.56 -0.85 15.34
C SER A 31 5.46 -1.59 14.55
N ASN A 32 4.19 -1.42 14.93
CA ASN A 32 3.05 -1.97 14.18
C ASN A 32 2.53 -1.00 13.10
N LEU A 33 3.07 0.21 13.03
CA LEU A 33 2.60 1.26 12.13
C LEU A 33 3.42 1.27 10.83
N VAL A 34 2.72 1.58 9.73
CA VAL A 34 3.32 1.80 8.41
C VAL A 34 3.03 3.24 8.02
N LEU A 35 4.07 4.03 7.77
CA LEU A 35 3.91 5.43 7.35
C LEU A 35 3.82 5.52 5.82
N PRO A 36 2.70 6.02 5.25
CA PRO A 36 2.63 6.31 3.83
C PRO A 36 3.42 7.57 3.48
N LEU A 37 4.20 7.52 2.41
CA LEU A 37 4.98 8.64 1.88
C LEU A 37 4.62 8.85 0.41
N PHE A 38 4.21 10.08 0.06
CA PHE A 38 3.91 10.49 -1.30
C PHE A 38 5.15 11.14 -1.92
N VAL A 39 5.67 10.54 -2.98
CA VAL A 39 6.92 10.93 -3.61
C VAL A 39 6.66 11.56 -4.97
N VAL A 40 7.17 12.77 -5.15
CA VAL A 40 7.02 13.55 -6.39
C VAL A 40 8.38 13.80 -7.07
N PRO A 41 8.41 14.07 -8.37
CA PRO A 41 9.61 14.53 -9.06
C PRO A 41 10.02 15.94 -8.61
N GLY A 42 11.24 16.34 -8.97
CA GLY A 42 11.80 17.65 -8.64
C GLY A 42 12.84 17.57 -7.54
N GLU A 43 13.26 18.75 -7.08
CA GLU A 43 14.24 18.94 -6.02
C GLU A 43 13.70 19.92 -4.98
N SER A 44 13.99 19.67 -3.72
CA SER A 44 13.57 20.51 -2.57
C SER A 44 12.06 20.72 -2.46
N VAL A 45 11.25 19.77 -2.95
CA VAL A 45 9.79 19.85 -2.88
C VAL A 45 9.31 19.35 -1.52
N GLU A 46 8.48 20.16 -0.87
CA GLU A 46 7.72 19.86 0.35
C GLU A 46 6.35 20.52 0.17
N GLU A 47 5.36 19.77 -0.33
CA GLU A 47 4.05 20.29 -0.72
C GLU A 47 2.95 19.71 0.16
N PRO A 48 2.20 20.53 0.91
CA PRO A 48 1.12 20.05 1.76
C PRO A 48 -0.05 19.52 0.93
N VAL A 49 -0.62 18.38 1.36
CA VAL A 49 -1.86 17.84 0.79
C VAL A 49 -3.05 18.50 1.48
N SER A 50 -3.82 19.30 0.74
CA SER A 50 -4.88 20.15 1.32
C SER A 50 -5.99 19.34 2.01
N SER A 51 -6.31 18.17 1.50
CA SER A 51 -7.32 17.26 2.03
C SER A 51 -6.84 16.36 3.18
N MET A 52 -5.53 16.37 3.47
CA MET A 52 -4.90 15.54 4.53
C MET A 52 -3.98 16.41 5.41
N PRO A 53 -4.52 17.14 6.40
CA PRO A 53 -3.71 18.00 7.26
C PRO A 53 -2.54 17.28 7.91
N GLY A 54 -1.32 17.84 7.77
CA GLY A 54 -0.08 17.23 8.28
C GLY A 54 0.58 16.23 7.32
N VAL A 55 -0.06 15.88 6.20
CA VAL A 55 0.54 15.05 5.16
C VAL A 55 1.10 15.92 4.05
N GLN A 56 2.25 15.53 3.53
CA GLN A 56 2.94 16.27 2.47
C GLN A 56 3.40 15.32 1.36
N ARG A 57 3.57 15.88 0.15
CA ARG A 57 4.30 15.26 -0.95
C ARG A 57 5.75 15.72 -0.88
N TRP A 58 6.66 14.81 -1.13
CA TRP A 58 8.09 15.04 -0.97
C TRP A 58 8.87 14.73 -2.24
N SER A 59 9.81 15.55 -2.63
CA SER A 59 10.85 15.11 -3.56
C SER A 59 11.80 14.12 -2.88
N VAL A 60 12.47 13.29 -3.69
CA VAL A 60 13.35 12.22 -3.20
C VAL A 60 14.43 12.74 -2.24
N ASP A 61 15.03 13.90 -2.52
CA ASP A 61 16.06 14.54 -1.68
C ASP A 61 15.54 15.01 -0.32
N ARG A 62 14.21 15.17 -0.16
CA ARG A 62 13.57 15.63 1.09
C ARG A 62 13.01 14.50 1.96
N LEU A 63 13.00 13.27 1.48
CA LEU A 63 12.44 12.13 2.23
C LEU A 63 13.15 11.85 3.56
N GLY A 64 14.40 12.30 3.73
CA GLY A 64 15.11 12.14 4.99
C GLY A 64 14.37 12.71 6.19
N LYS A 65 13.76 13.90 6.04
CA LYS A 65 13.02 14.57 7.12
C LYS A 65 11.87 13.72 7.71
N PRO A 66 10.84 13.31 6.93
CA PRO A 66 9.73 12.52 7.49
C PRO A 66 10.17 11.11 7.92
N VAL A 67 11.18 10.53 7.30
CA VAL A 67 11.71 9.22 7.69
C VAL A 67 12.42 9.29 9.04
N GLU A 68 13.29 10.26 9.26
CA GLU A 68 14.01 10.46 10.53
C GLU A 68 13.04 10.75 11.67
N GLU A 69 12.08 11.67 11.48
CA GLU A 69 11.02 11.97 12.46
C GLU A 69 10.21 10.72 12.84
N ALA A 70 9.84 9.90 11.86
CA ALA A 70 9.09 8.65 12.10
C ALA A 70 9.94 7.60 12.84
N MET A 71 11.21 7.46 12.48
CA MET A 71 12.13 6.52 13.13
C MET A 71 12.42 6.92 14.58
N GLU A 72 12.54 8.21 14.88
CA GLU A 72 12.64 8.73 16.26
C GLU A 72 11.38 8.39 17.08
N ALA A 73 10.19 8.41 16.45
CA ALA A 73 8.94 7.99 17.06
C ALA A 73 8.78 6.46 17.16
N GLY A 74 9.72 5.67 16.63
CA GLY A 74 9.72 4.21 16.66
C GLY A 74 9.04 3.52 15.47
N VAL A 75 8.59 4.28 14.46
CA VAL A 75 8.05 3.73 13.20
C VAL A 75 9.20 3.42 12.25
N ARG A 76 9.25 2.21 11.71
CA ARG A 76 10.34 1.76 10.81
C ARG A 76 9.85 1.17 9.49
N CYS A 77 8.54 1.14 9.26
CA CYS A 77 7.96 0.66 8.02
C CYS A 77 7.37 1.82 7.21
N PHE A 78 7.72 1.91 5.94
CA PHE A 78 7.36 3.00 5.04
C PHE A 78 6.75 2.44 3.76
N LEU A 79 5.57 2.96 3.38
CA LEU A 79 4.88 2.61 2.15
C LEU A 79 4.94 3.78 1.17
N LEU A 80 5.56 3.58 0.02
CA LEU A 80 5.86 4.62 -0.95
C LEU A 80 4.82 4.65 -2.07
N PHE A 81 4.24 5.83 -2.32
CA PHE A 81 3.35 6.15 -3.43
C PHE A 81 4.04 7.15 -4.35
N GLY A 82 4.14 6.83 -5.63
CA GLY A 82 4.81 7.70 -6.60
C GLY A 82 3.84 8.50 -7.45
N ILE A 83 4.10 9.79 -7.58
CA ILE A 83 3.34 10.66 -8.46
C ILE A 83 4.29 11.09 -9.59
N PRO A 84 4.11 10.61 -10.83
CA PRO A 84 5.01 10.93 -11.93
C PRO A 84 4.74 12.35 -12.49
N SER A 85 5.72 12.92 -13.16
CA SER A 85 5.54 14.20 -13.88
C SER A 85 4.69 14.09 -15.14
N TYR A 86 4.55 12.86 -15.68
CA TYR A 86 3.82 12.57 -16.90
C TYR A 86 2.98 11.30 -16.73
N LYS A 87 1.75 11.36 -17.17
CA LYS A 87 0.79 10.26 -17.16
C LYS A 87 0.30 9.98 -18.58
N ASP A 88 0.17 8.71 -18.92
CA ASP A 88 -0.38 8.26 -20.20
C ASP A 88 -1.48 7.20 -19.99
N PRO A 89 -2.23 6.80 -21.03
CA PRO A 89 -3.32 5.83 -20.85
C PRO A 89 -2.90 4.47 -20.32
N ASP A 90 -1.65 4.06 -20.55
CA ASP A 90 -1.14 2.73 -20.21
C ASP A 90 -0.23 2.76 -18.96
N GLY A 91 -0.02 3.93 -18.34
CA GLY A 91 0.85 4.10 -17.18
C GLY A 91 2.28 3.64 -17.44
N THR A 92 2.81 3.94 -18.64
CA THR A 92 4.11 3.39 -19.10
C THR A 92 5.30 3.80 -18.26
N SER A 93 5.16 4.85 -17.44
CA SER A 93 6.21 5.30 -16.54
C SER A 93 6.29 4.52 -15.23
N ALA A 94 5.29 3.71 -14.87
CA ALA A 94 5.18 3.09 -13.54
C ALA A 94 6.34 2.15 -13.17
N ASP A 95 6.93 1.46 -14.15
CA ASP A 95 8.03 0.50 -13.97
C ASP A 95 9.41 1.04 -14.37
N ARG A 96 9.52 2.33 -14.67
CA ARG A 96 10.81 2.92 -15.04
C ARG A 96 11.68 3.19 -13.81
N LEU A 97 12.95 2.85 -13.91
CA LEU A 97 13.91 2.98 -12.79
C LEU A 97 14.20 4.43 -12.37
N ASP A 98 13.89 5.41 -13.22
CA ASP A 98 14.09 6.84 -12.95
C ASP A 98 12.89 7.52 -12.28
N GLN A 99 11.82 6.77 -11.99
CA GLN A 99 10.61 7.31 -11.39
C GLN A 99 10.73 7.52 -9.86
N PRO A 100 9.83 8.32 -9.27
CA PRO A 100 9.92 8.72 -7.87
C PRO A 100 10.04 7.56 -6.89
N VAL A 101 9.21 6.49 -7.02
CA VAL A 101 9.26 5.35 -6.09
C VAL A 101 10.59 4.62 -6.17
N GLN A 102 11.03 4.26 -7.39
CA GLN A 102 12.28 3.51 -7.58
C GLN A 102 13.51 4.31 -7.11
N ARG A 103 13.51 5.62 -7.34
CA ARG A 103 14.55 6.52 -6.82
C ARG A 103 14.53 6.63 -5.31
N ALA A 104 13.33 6.75 -4.72
CA ALA A 104 13.15 6.82 -3.27
C ALA A 104 13.57 5.52 -2.59
N LEU A 105 13.18 4.37 -3.13
CA LEU A 105 13.59 3.04 -2.62
C LEU A 105 15.10 2.92 -2.56
N ARG A 106 15.83 3.24 -3.63
CA ARG A 106 17.31 3.20 -3.64
C ARG A 106 17.91 4.12 -2.61
N LEU A 107 17.45 5.39 -2.55
CA LEU A 107 17.98 6.35 -1.58
C LEU A 107 17.76 5.89 -0.14
N LEU A 108 16.53 5.46 0.17
CA LEU A 108 16.16 5.08 1.53
C LEU A 108 16.82 3.76 1.95
N ARG A 109 16.96 2.81 1.02
CA ARG A 109 17.68 1.55 1.26
C ARG A 109 19.13 1.76 1.64
N ASP A 110 19.81 2.68 0.95
CA ASP A 110 21.20 3.02 1.20
C ASP A 110 21.37 3.81 2.51
N ARG A 111 20.50 4.79 2.75
CA ARG A 111 20.63 5.73 3.87
C ARG A 111 20.10 5.19 5.20
N TYR A 112 19.06 4.36 5.16
CA TYR A 112 18.35 3.86 6.35
C TYR A 112 18.22 2.33 6.33
N PRO A 113 19.28 1.58 6.59
CA PRO A 113 19.28 0.11 6.49
C PRO A 113 18.30 -0.56 7.48
N GLU A 114 17.88 0.13 8.52
CA GLU A 114 16.89 -0.34 9.49
C GLU A 114 15.43 -0.14 9.03
N ALA A 115 15.21 0.63 7.96
CA ALA A 115 13.87 0.89 7.45
C ALA A 115 13.37 -0.29 6.61
N TYR A 116 12.12 -0.70 6.84
CA TYR A 116 11.42 -1.65 5.99
C TYR A 116 10.65 -0.89 4.93
N LEU A 117 11.02 -1.06 3.68
CA LEU A 117 10.53 -0.29 2.55
C LEU A 117 9.54 -1.11 1.72
N VAL A 118 8.35 -0.56 1.51
CA VAL A 118 7.27 -1.16 0.74
C VAL A 118 6.93 -0.23 -0.42
N GLY A 119 6.83 -0.76 -1.64
CA GLY A 119 6.37 -0.02 -2.80
C GLY A 119 4.90 -0.33 -3.11
N ASP A 120 4.05 0.68 -3.20
CA ASP A 120 2.68 0.49 -3.69
C ASP A 120 2.70 0.07 -5.16
N VAL A 121 1.91 -0.94 -5.51
CA VAL A 121 1.80 -1.43 -6.89
C VAL A 121 0.39 -1.16 -7.39
N CYS A 122 0.26 -0.10 -8.17
CA CYS A 122 -0.96 0.30 -8.84
C CYS A 122 -0.62 1.11 -10.10
N LEU A 123 -1.58 1.29 -10.98
CA LEU A 123 -1.42 2.15 -12.15
C LEU A 123 -2.14 3.50 -12.02
N CYS A 124 -2.98 3.70 -11.01
CA CYS A 124 -3.86 4.88 -10.93
C CYS A 124 -3.10 6.21 -10.78
N GLU A 125 -1.91 6.21 -10.21
CA GLU A 125 -1.02 7.37 -10.12
C GLU A 125 -0.39 7.70 -11.49
N TYR A 126 -0.24 6.71 -12.36
CA TYR A 126 0.53 6.77 -13.61
C TYR A 126 -0.36 6.87 -14.86
N THR A 127 -1.63 6.45 -14.75
CA THR A 127 -2.57 6.54 -15.86
C THR A 127 -3.22 7.92 -15.96
N SER A 128 -3.35 8.43 -17.19
CA SER A 128 -4.00 9.73 -17.45
C SER A 128 -5.48 9.76 -17.11
N HIS A 129 -6.12 8.61 -17.04
CA HIS A 129 -7.53 8.43 -16.64
C HIS A 129 -7.71 8.11 -15.15
N GLY A 130 -6.64 7.91 -14.37
CA GLY A 130 -6.69 7.66 -12.93
C GLY A 130 -7.31 6.32 -12.49
N HIS A 131 -7.56 5.38 -13.40
CA HIS A 131 -7.98 4.02 -13.06
C HIS A 131 -6.79 3.11 -12.79
N CYS A 132 -7.03 2.05 -11.98
CA CYS A 132 -5.99 1.15 -11.47
C CYS A 132 -5.46 0.14 -12.51
N GLY A 133 -5.95 0.17 -13.74
CA GLY A 133 -5.58 -0.80 -14.78
C GLY A 133 -5.72 -0.24 -16.18
N ILE A 134 -5.36 -1.09 -17.15
CA ILE A 134 -5.43 -0.79 -18.58
C ILE A 134 -6.89 -0.76 -19.02
N ILE A 135 -7.28 0.29 -19.74
CA ILE A 135 -8.63 0.42 -20.27
C ILE A 135 -8.74 -0.18 -21.67
N LYS A 136 -9.70 -1.09 -21.85
CA LYS A 136 -10.09 -1.65 -23.13
C LYS A 136 -11.61 -1.59 -23.28
N GLU A 137 -12.08 -1.04 -24.40
CA GLU A 137 -13.52 -0.90 -24.67
C GLU A 137 -14.32 -0.21 -23.54
N GLY A 138 -13.69 0.76 -22.87
CA GLY A 138 -14.28 1.56 -21.80
C GLY A 138 -14.28 0.92 -20.40
N ASN A 139 -13.71 -0.29 -20.25
CA ASN A 139 -13.58 -1.02 -18.98
C ASN A 139 -12.13 -1.36 -18.67
N ILE A 140 -11.83 -1.64 -17.41
CA ILE A 140 -10.52 -2.19 -17.04
C ILE A 140 -10.42 -3.62 -17.57
N ASP A 141 -9.36 -3.90 -18.33
CA ASP A 141 -8.99 -5.26 -18.74
C ASP A 141 -8.07 -5.86 -17.67
N ASN A 142 -8.57 -6.85 -16.96
CA ASN A 142 -7.86 -7.51 -15.87
C ASN A 142 -6.52 -8.10 -16.34
N ASP A 143 -6.55 -8.93 -17.38
CA ASP A 143 -5.40 -9.74 -17.79
C ASP A 143 -4.27 -8.91 -18.43
N LEU A 144 -4.63 -7.84 -19.14
CA LEU A 144 -3.63 -6.88 -19.63
C LEU A 144 -2.99 -6.10 -18.47
N THR A 145 -3.78 -5.80 -17.44
CA THR A 145 -3.31 -5.07 -16.25
C THR A 145 -2.32 -5.91 -15.45
N LEU A 146 -2.56 -7.22 -15.28
CA LEU A 146 -1.68 -8.11 -14.52
C LEU A 146 -0.22 -8.05 -14.97
N LYS A 147 0.03 -8.01 -16.27
CA LYS A 147 1.40 -7.91 -16.83
C LYS A 147 2.10 -6.61 -16.42
N ARG A 148 1.34 -5.51 -16.39
CA ARG A 148 1.89 -4.22 -15.97
C ARG A 148 2.19 -4.19 -14.48
N LEU A 149 1.30 -4.76 -13.66
CA LEU A 149 1.49 -4.84 -12.21
C LEU A 149 2.72 -5.69 -11.85
N ALA A 150 2.92 -6.82 -12.54
CA ALA A 150 4.12 -7.64 -12.35
C ALA A 150 5.41 -6.86 -12.69
N SER A 151 5.43 -6.14 -13.81
CA SER A 151 6.58 -5.31 -14.20
C SER A 151 6.86 -4.18 -13.20
N VAL A 152 5.82 -3.52 -12.66
CA VAL A 152 5.96 -2.51 -11.62
C VAL A 152 6.53 -3.13 -10.33
N ALA A 153 6.00 -4.26 -9.89
CA ALA A 153 6.47 -4.97 -8.70
C ALA A 153 7.95 -5.37 -8.84
N LEU A 154 8.34 -5.91 -9.99
CA LEU A 154 9.74 -6.25 -10.28
C LEU A 154 10.64 -5.01 -10.21
N SER A 155 10.23 -3.89 -10.82
CA SER A 155 11.02 -2.65 -10.78
C SER A 155 11.24 -2.10 -9.37
N HIS A 156 10.26 -2.28 -8.47
CA HIS A 156 10.38 -1.92 -7.06
C HIS A 156 11.36 -2.86 -6.33
N ALA A 157 11.30 -4.16 -6.60
CA ALA A 157 12.25 -5.14 -6.04
C ALA A 157 13.69 -4.84 -6.49
N GLU A 158 13.92 -4.56 -7.78
CA GLU A 158 15.21 -4.13 -8.33
C GLU A 158 15.71 -2.82 -7.71
N ALA A 159 14.80 -1.94 -7.31
CA ALA A 159 15.12 -0.70 -6.62
C ALA A 159 15.40 -0.87 -5.12
N GLY A 160 15.23 -2.09 -4.56
CA GLY A 160 15.55 -2.41 -3.18
C GLY A 160 14.35 -2.43 -2.21
N ALA A 161 13.12 -2.57 -2.70
CA ALA A 161 11.96 -2.80 -1.84
C ALA A 161 12.10 -4.12 -1.08
N HIS A 162 11.66 -4.13 0.18
CA HIS A 162 11.56 -5.34 0.99
C HIS A 162 10.23 -6.07 0.75
N ALA A 163 9.21 -5.32 0.36
CA ALA A 163 7.91 -5.85 -0.06
C ALA A 163 7.29 -4.94 -1.13
N VAL A 164 6.35 -5.51 -1.87
CA VAL A 164 5.47 -4.80 -2.80
C VAL A 164 4.03 -4.92 -2.33
N ALA A 165 3.23 -3.86 -2.49
CA ALA A 165 1.87 -3.82 -1.97
C ALA A 165 0.85 -3.57 -3.09
N PRO A 166 0.35 -4.63 -3.77
CA PRO A 166 -0.64 -4.48 -4.81
C PRO A 166 -1.96 -3.94 -4.26
N SER A 167 -2.35 -2.75 -4.72
CA SER A 167 -3.53 -2.02 -4.26
C SER A 167 -4.60 -1.84 -5.34
N ASP A 168 -4.42 -2.47 -6.48
CA ASP A 168 -5.21 -2.34 -7.71
C ASP A 168 -6.53 -3.10 -7.69
N MET A 169 -6.62 -4.24 -6.99
CA MET A 169 -7.77 -5.16 -6.91
C MET A 169 -8.08 -5.95 -8.19
N MET A 170 -7.06 -6.27 -8.99
CA MET A 170 -7.23 -7.21 -10.13
C MET A 170 -7.21 -8.66 -9.64
N ASP A 171 -8.01 -9.51 -10.26
CA ASP A 171 -8.01 -10.95 -9.97
C ASP A 171 -6.69 -11.62 -10.39
N GLY A 172 -6.11 -12.47 -9.52
CA GLY A 172 -4.88 -13.21 -9.80
C GLY A 172 -3.58 -12.39 -9.74
N ARG A 173 -3.64 -11.14 -9.25
CA ARG A 173 -2.49 -10.24 -9.21
C ARG A 173 -1.37 -10.72 -8.30
N VAL A 174 -1.72 -11.34 -7.15
CA VAL A 174 -0.72 -11.82 -6.19
C VAL A 174 0.08 -12.96 -6.82
N SER A 175 -0.60 -13.92 -7.47
CA SER A 175 0.04 -15.03 -8.18
C SER A 175 1.02 -14.55 -9.26
N VAL A 176 0.59 -13.62 -10.12
CA VAL A 176 1.43 -13.11 -11.21
C VAL A 176 2.63 -12.33 -10.69
N ILE A 177 2.45 -11.48 -9.67
CA ILE A 177 3.53 -10.74 -9.02
C ILE A 177 4.51 -11.71 -8.35
N ARG A 178 4.02 -12.71 -7.61
CA ARG A 178 4.89 -13.69 -6.95
C ARG A 178 5.72 -14.49 -7.95
N GLN A 179 5.10 -14.95 -9.05
CA GLN A 179 5.80 -15.67 -10.11
C GLN A 179 6.88 -14.82 -10.77
N GLU A 180 6.62 -13.54 -11.03
CA GLU A 180 7.59 -12.62 -11.64
C GLU A 180 8.77 -12.36 -10.71
N LEU A 181 8.50 -12.09 -9.43
CA LEU A 181 9.55 -11.87 -8.42
C LEU A 181 10.43 -13.11 -8.24
N ASP A 182 9.83 -14.29 -8.10
CA ASP A 182 10.56 -15.54 -7.92
C ASP A 182 11.38 -15.91 -9.17
N GLY A 183 10.79 -15.76 -10.35
CA GLY A 183 11.47 -15.99 -11.63
C GLY A 183 12.64 -15.08 -11.89
N SER A 184 12.62 -13.88 -11.29
CA SER A 184 13.69 -12.86 -11.38
C SER A 184 14.68 -12.90 -10.21
N GLY A 185 14.56 -13.86 -9.27
CA GLY A 185 15.48 -14.05 -8.15
C GLY A 185 15.20 -13.21 -6.91
N PHE A 186 13.98 -12.64 -6.81
CA PHE A 186 13.52 -11.83 -5.67
C PHE A 186 12.57 -12.60 -4.74
N SER A 187 12.88 -13.86 -4.45
CA SER A 187 12.05 -14.73 -3.60
C SER A 187 11.85 -14.20 -2.17
N ASP A 188 12.78 -13.39 -1.68
CA ASP A 188 12.72 -12.80 -0.32
C ASP A 188 11.89 -11.50 -0.26
N VAL A 189 11.43 -10.97 -1.41
CA VAL A 189 10.57 -9.78 -1.45
C VAL A 189 9.13 -10.19 -1.13
N GLY A 190 8.56 -9.61 -0.05
CA GLY A 190 7.19 -9.91 0.38
C GLY A 190 6.13 -9.33 -0.55
N VAL A 191 4.93 -9.94 -0.58
CA VAL A 191 3.74 -9.37 -1.22
C VAL A 191 2.71 -9.03 -0.16
N TRP A 192 2.37 -7.74 -0.02
CA TRP A 192 1.40 -7.22 0.96
C TRP A 192 0.13 -6.78 0.24
N SER A 193 -0.76 -7.72 -0.03
CA SER A 193 -1.96 -7.43 -0.79
C SER A 193 -2.98 -6.56 -0.03
N TYR A 194 -3.56 -5.59 -0.74
CA TYR A 194 -4.80 -4.94 -0.32
C TYR A 194 -5.99 -5.87 -0.62
N ALA A 195 -6.02 -7.01 0.04
CA ALA A 195 -6.92 -8.13 -0.26
C ALA A 195 -8.42 -7.80 -0.16
N ALA A 196 -8.79 -6.79 0.63
CA ALA A 196 -10.18 -6.41 0.89
C ALA A 196 -10.37 -4.89 0.81
N LYS A 197 -10.12 -4.30 -0.35
CA LYS A 197 -10.27 -2.85 -0.57
C LYS A 197 -11.69 -2.51 -0.97
N PHE A 198 -12.45 -1.92 -0.06
CA PHE A 198 -13.83 -1.53 -0.29
C PHE A 198 -13.97 -0.19 -1.06
N ALA A 199 -14.98 -0.08 -1.91
CA ALA A 199 -15.35 1.16 -2.60
C ALA A 199 -15.94 2.16 -1.60
N SER A 200 -15.08 2.87 -0.87
CA SER A 200 -15.43 3.76 0.24
C SER A 200 -15.18 5.23 -0.09
N ALA A 201 -16.01 6.12 0.48
CA ALA A 201 -15.81 7.56 0.45
C ALA A 201 -14.53 8.02 1.18
N PHE A 202 -13.99 7.21 2.10
CA PHE A 202 -12.74 7.50 2.82
C PHE A 202 -11.52 7.61 1.91
N TYR A 203 -11.58 7.09 0.67
CA TYR A 203 -10.48 7.25 -0.30
C TYR A 203 -10.42 8.64 -0.96
N GLY A 204 -11.38 9.53 -0.71
CA GLY A 204 -11.37 10.89 -1.29
C GLY A 204 -10.06 11.65 -1.03
N PRO A 205 -9.66 11.85 0.23
CA PRO A 205 -8.41 12.53 0.58
C PRO A 205 -7.16 11.84 0.03
N PHE A 206 -7.14 10.50 0.05
CA PHE A 206 -6.02 9.74 -0.51
C PHE A 206 -5.88 9.93 -2.03
N ARG A 207 -7.00 9.94 -2.77
CA ARG A 207 -6.97 10.18 -4.22
C ARG A 207 -6.42 11.57 -4.57
N ASP A 208 -6.68 12.55 -3.73
CA ASP A 208 -6.11 13.90 -3.85
C ASP A 208 -4.59 13.85 -3.59
N ALA A 209 -4.15 13.19 -2.51
CA ALA A 209 -2.73 13.05 -2.17
C ALA A 209 -1.92 12.35 -3.28
N ALA A 210 -2.46 11.29 -3.86
CA ALA A 210 -1.83 10.48 -4.92
C ALA A 210 -2.12 10.99 -6.34
N GLU A 211 -2.89 12.08 -6.49
CA GLU A 211 -3.32 12.61 -7.80
C GLU A 211 -3.97 11.53 -8.70
N SER A 212 -4.76 10.64 -8.10
CA SER A 212 -5.30 9.45 -8.76
C SER A 212 -6.83 9.46 -8.85
N THR A 213 -7.44 10.64 -8.89
CA THR A 213 -8.89 10.75 -9.07
C THR A 213 -9.29 10.26 -10.47
N PRO A 214 -10.27 9.32 -10.59
CA PRO A 214 -10.73 8.87 -11.89
C PRO A 214 -11.28 10.01 -12.75
N ALA A 215 -10.85 10.08 -14.01
CA ALA A 215 -11.33 11.07 -14.98
C ALA A 215 -12.77 10.81 -15.44
N PHE A 216 -13.24 9.57 -15.32
CA PHE A 216 -14.61 9.14 -15.64
C PHE A 216 -15.02 7.96 -14.76
N GLY A 217 -16.33 7.72 -14.61
CA GLY A 217 -16.88 6.60 -13.84
C GLY A 217 -16.46 6.60 -12.36
N ASP A 218 -16.31 5.42 -11.82
CA ASP A 218 -15.84 5.19 -10.44
C ASP A 218 -14.99 3.92 -10.35
N ARG A 219 -14.69 3.43 -9.15
CA ARG A 219 -13.87 2.22 -8.94
C ARG A 219 -14.66 1.00 -8.46
N ARG A 220 -15.98 1.04 -8.54
CA ARG A 220 -16.86 -0.05 -8.07
C ARG A 220 -16.77 -1.31 -8.94
N SER A 221 -16.22 -1.20 -10.14
CA SER A 221 -16.00 -2.34 -11.03
C SER A 221 -14.90 -3.31 -10.53
N HIS A 222 -14.02 -2.85 -9.62
CA HIS A 222 -12.91 -3.65 -9.10
C HIS A 222 -12.69 -3.50 -7.58
N GLN A 223 -13.22 -2.46 -6.93
CA GLN A 223 -13.22 -2.36 -5.47
C GLN A 223 -14.48 -3.00 -4.90
N LEU A 224 -14.34 -3.69 -3.77
CA LEU A 224 -15.42 -4.44 -3.12
C LEU A 224 -16.60 -3.56 -2.70
N PRO A 225 -17.84 -4.01 -2.90
CA PRO A 225 -19.01 -3.37 -2.28
C PRO A 225 -18.91 -3.42 -0.75
N VAL A 226 -19.20 -2.31 -0.09
CA VAL A 226 -19.09 -2.19 1.40
C VAL A 226 -20.01 -3.16 2.15
N GLU A 227 -21.05 -3.67 1.49
CA GLU A 227 -22.02 -4.61 2.02
C GLU A 227 -21.53 -6.08 1.98
N ASN A 228 -20.47 -6.39 1.19
CA ASN A 228 -20.12 -7.76 0.82
C ASN A 228 -18.98 -8.35 1.66
N ARG A 229 -19.19 -8.52 2.95
CA ARG A 229 -18.17 -9.10 3.85
C ARG A 229 -17.69 -10.50 3.44
N LEU A 230 -18.58 -11.36 2.96
CA LEU A 230 -18.22 -12.72 2.59
C LEU A 230 -17.37 -12.77 1.32
N GLU A 231 -17.61 -11.85 0.39
CA GLU A 231 -16.78 -11.66 -0.80
C GLU A 231 -15.37 -11.22 -0.41
N ALA A 232 -15.26 -10.22 0.47
CA ALA A 232 -13.97 -9.76 0.98
C ALA A 232 -13.14 -10.86 1.68
N ILE A 233 -13.79 -11.74 2.43
CA ILE A 233 -13.13 -12.91 3.05
C ILE A 233 -12.65 -13.88 1.98
N ARG A 234 -13.48 -14.15 0.97
CA ARG A 234 -13.11 -15.04 -0.14
C ARG A 234 -11.90 -14.50 -0.91
N ASP A 235 -11.92 -13.21 -1.27
CA ASP A 235 -10.83 -12.59 -2.01
C ASP A 235 -9.52 -12.61 -1.21
N ALA A 236 -9.60 -12.32 0.11
CA ALA A 236 -8.43 -12.39 0.98
C ALA A 236 -7.85 -13.83 1.09
N LEU A 237 -8.70 -14.85 1.10
CA LEU A 237 -8.24 -16.24 1.09
C LEU A 237 -7.62 -16.63 -0.26
N MET A 238 -8.18 -16.14 -1.37
CA MET A 238 -7.60 -16.36 -2.70
C MET A 238 -6.22 -15.69 -2.81
N ASP A 239 -6.09 -14.44 -2.40
CA ASP A 239 -4.79 -13.75 -2.36
C ASP A 239 -3.77 -14.51 -1.50
N GLN A 240 -4.20 -15.09 -0.37
CA GLN A 240 -3.33 -15.91 0.49
C GLN A 240 -2.89 -17.21 -0.18
N ASP A 241 -3.77 -17.86 -0.95
CA ASP A 241 -3.46 -19.09 -1.67
C ASP A 241 -2.56 -18.84 -2.91
N GLU A 242 -2.58 -17.63 -3.43
CA GLU A 242 -1.76 -17.17 -4.55
C GLU A 242 -0.29 -16.87 -4.18
N GLY A 243 0.02 -16.62 -2.90
CA GLY A 243 1.40 -16.46 -2.41
C GLY A 243 1.60 -15.42 -1.31
#